data_fe16adce36a060daafd1d8d29a7ec408
#
_entry.id   fe16adce36a060daafd1d8d29a7ec408
#
_cell.length_a   1.000
_cell.length_b   1.000
_cell.length_c   1.000
_cell.angle_alpha   90.00
_cell.angle_beta   90.00
_cell.angle_gamma   90.00
#
_symmetry.space_group_name_H-M   'P 1'
#
loop_
_entity.id
_entity.type
_entity.pdbx_description
1 polymer ?
#
loop_
_entity_poly.entity_id
_entity_poly.type
_entity_poly.pdbx_seq_one_letter_code
_entity_poly.pdbx_strand_id
1 'polypeptide(L)'
;MAIITFAQVKGGSGKTTAAMCTVAELVARGSSVAALDLDPNRPLGEFFQRVPELQHVEVAVPTSERRVSALVRELATRHDNVVIDLMGAATNDTQVALALADLVIVPSQMSGTDLKCGVETWRQAIEAAEISNRTIARGVLLARTSAGAVRPRVEAFLREQYKRVGAHVLTTAFGDRAAWKEMTYSAHIPHLHDRESNAAKNFILVFEEMMALIRSGSAAAAAA
;
A
#
# COMPACT_ATOMS: atom_id res chain seq x y z
N MET A 1 1.11 1.20 16.66
CA MET A 1 1.50 0.14 15.71
C MET A 1 0.42 0.02 14.65
N ALA A 2 0.82 -0.07 13.36
CA ALA A 2 -0.13 -0.29 12.26
C ALA A 2 0.42 -1.28 11.24
N ILE A 3 -0.44 -2.19 10.75
CA ILE A 3 -0.14 -3.14 9.67
C ILE A 3 -0.81 -2.62 8.41
N ILE A 4 0.00 -2.20 7.42
CA ILE A 4 -0.45 -1.59 6.17
C ILE A 4 -0.18 -2.56 5.02
N THR A 5 -1.24 -3.02 4.36
CA THR A 5 -1.15 -4.01 3.27
C THR A 5 -1.51 -3.39 1.93
N PHE A 6 -0.63 -3.53 0.95
CA PHE A 6 -0.88 -3.17 -0.45
C PHE A 6 -1.31 -4.40 -1.22
N ALA A 7 -2.57 -4.43 -1.66
CA ALA A 7 -3.19 -5.60 -2.28
C ALA A 7 -3.79 -5.26 -3.65
N GLN A 8 -3.51 -6.07 -4.65
CA GLN A 8 -4.17 -6.08 -5.96
C GLN A 8 -3.79 -7.37 -6.68
N VAL A 9 -4.77 -8.12 -7.12
CA VAL A 9 -4.54 -9.43 -7.80
C VAL A 9 -3.88 -9.30 -9.18
N LYS A 10 -3.78 -8.09 -9.70
CA LYS A 10 -3.09 -7.81 -10.97
C LYS A 10 -1.65 -7.33 -10.72
N GLY A 11 -0.70 -7.87 -11.49
CA GLY A 11 0.68 -7.38 -11.53
C GLY A 11 0.78 -5.97 -12.13
N GLY A 12 1.78 -5.19 -11.70
CA GLY A 12 2.08 -3.86 -12.25
C GLY A 12 1.13 -2.74 -11.84
N SER A 13 0.21 -2.96 -10.89
CA SER A 13 -0.76 -1.95 -10.43
C SER A 13 -0.15 -0.80 -9.62
N GLY A 14 1.10 -0.94 -9.15
CA GLY A 14 1.80 0.07 -8.34
C GLY A 14 1.91 -0.27 -6.85
N LYS A 15 1.57 -1.50 -6.44
CA LYS A 15 1.68 -1.98 -5.03
C LYS A 15 3.08 -1.74 -4.47
N THR A 16 4.07 -2.37 -5.08
CA THR A 16 5.46 -2.29 -4.64
C THR A 16 5.99 -0.86 -4.57
N THR A 17 5.69 -0.03 -5.57
CA THR A 17 6.08 1.39 -5.56
C THR A 17 5.44 2.13 -4.38
N ALA A 18 4.15 1.92 -4.15
CA ALA A 18 3.44 2.53 -3.03
C ALA A 18 3.94 2.01 -1.67
N ALA A 19 4.27 0.72 -1.57
CA ALA A 19 4.86 0.13 -0.37
C ALA A 19 6.25 0.72 -0.08
N MET A 20 7.15 0.79 -1.08
CA MET A 20 8.47 1.43 -0.96
C MET A 20 8.35 2.88 -0.46
N CYS A 21 7.48 3.66 -1.09
CA CYS A 21 7.25 5.04 -0.70
C CYS A 21 6.67 5.17 0.71
N THR A 22 5.78 4.25 1.12
CA THR A 22 5.19 4.25 2.47
C THR A 22 6.24 3.94 3.53
N VAL A 23 7.09 2.94 3.32
CA VAL A 23 8.21 2.64 4.22
C VAL A 23 9.12 3.86 4.36
N ALA A 24 9.51 4.46 3.25
CA ALA A 24 10.38 5.61 3.24
C ALA A 24 9.79 6.82 3.99
N GLU A 25 8.50 7.11 3.82
CA GLU A 25 7.84 8.21 4.55
C GLU A 25 7.70 7.93 6.04
N LEU A 26 7.41 6.68 6.44
CA LEU A 26 7.38 6.28 7.85
C LEU A 26 8.75 6.44 8.50
N VAL A 27 9.82 5.99 7.83
CA VAL A 27 11.20 6.18 8.31
C VAL A 27 11.56 7.65 8.40
N ALA A 28 11.22 8.47 7.40
CA ALA A 28 11.45 9.92 7.41
C ALA A 28 10.74 10.63 8.57
N ARG A 29 9.66 10.04 9.09
CA ARG A 29 8.92 10.52 10.27
C ARG A 29 9.44 9.95 11.59
N GLY A 30 10.53 9.19 11.57
CA GLY A 30 11.16 8.61 12.75
C GLY A 30 10.45 7.37 13.31
N SER A 31 9.56 6.74 12.54
CA SER A 31 8.92 5.48 12.95
C SER A 31 9.84 4.29 12.72
N SER A 32 9.83 3.33 13.64
CA SER A 32 10.40 1.99 13.41
C SER A 32 9.50 1.20 12.46
N VAL A 33 10.07 0.71 11.35
CA VAL A 33 9.33 0.05 10.28
C VAL A 33 9.96 -1.27 9.90
N ALA A 34 9.13 -2.30 9.74
CA ALA A 34 9.50 -3.51 9.03
C ALA A 34 8.67 -3.65 7.74
N ALA A 35 9.22 -4.34 6.76
CA ALA A 35 8.52 -4.70 5.55
C ALA A 35 8.38 -6.23 5.44
N LEU A 36 7.24 -6.70 4.96
CA LEU A 36 7.03 -8.10 4.59
C LEU A 36 6.84 -8.17 3.07
N ASP A 37 7.79 -8.81 2.39
CA ASP A 37 7.80 -8.95 0.94
C ASP A 37 7.28 -10.33 0.56
N LEU A 38 6.07 -10.37 -0.02
CA LEU A 38 5.43 -11.60 -0.49
C LEU A 38 5.59 -11.81 -2.00
N ASP A 39 6.33 -10.95 -2.70
CA ASP A 39 6.66 -11.19 -4.09
C ASP A 39 7.88 -12.12 -4.18
N PRO A 40 7.82 -13.23 -4.97
CA PRO A 40 8.95 -14.13 -5.15
C PRO A 40 10.23 -13.44 -5.66
N ASN A 41 10.10 -12.33 -6.37
CA ASN A 41 11.22 -11.54 -6.87
C ASN A 41 11.87 -10.63 -5.81
N ARG A 42 11.29 -10.50 -4.61
CA ARG A 42 11.81 -9.75 -3.47
C ARG A 42 12.21 -8.30 -3.77
N PRO A 43 11.37 -7.52 -4.44
CA PRO A 43 11.73 -6.17 -4.89
C PRO A 43 11.99 -5.19 -3.76
N LEU A 44 11.35 -5.36 -2.58
CA LEU A 44 11.57 -4.47 -1.43
C LEU A 44 12.97 -4.63 -0.85
N GLY A 45 13.41 -5.88 -0.62
CA GLY A 45 14.70 -6.16 -0.03
C GLY A 45 15.85 -5.62 -0.88
N GLU A 46 15.84 -5.91 -2.18
CA GLU A 46 16.85 -5.41 -3.12
C GLU A 46 16.86 -3.88 -3.20
N PHE A 47 15.70 -3.26 -3.20
CA PHE A 47 15.59 -1.80 -3.29
C PHE A 47 16.12 -1.12 -2.02
N PHE A 48 15.72 -1.56 -0.82
CA PHE A 48 16.13 -0.91 0.43
C PHE A 48 17.63 -1.03 0.69
N GLN A 49 18.28 -2.09 0.24
CA GLN A 49 19.74 -2.24 0.30
C GLN A 49 20.50 -1.13 -0.45
N ARG A 50 19.87 -0.54 -1.47
CA ARG A 50 20.45 0.49 -2.32
C ARG A 50 20.19 1.92 -1.85
N VAL A 51 19.28 2.10 -0.88
CA VAL A 51 18.89 3.39 -0.30
C VAL A 51 19.49 3.49 1.10
N PRO A 52 20.54 4.31 1.34
CA PRO A 52 21.25 4.36 2.62
C PRO A 52 20.32 4.55 3.83
N GLU A 53 19.33 5.40 3.70
CA GLU A 53 18.36 5.71 4.76
C GLU A 53 17.44 4.54 5.10
N LEU A 54 17.33 3.52 4.25
CA LEU A 54 16.43 2.37 4.40
C LEU A 54 17.17 1.05 4.65
N GLN A 55 18.50 1.02 4.66
CA GLN A 55 19.29 -0.20 4.88
C GLN A 55 19.02 -0.86 6.23
N HIS A 56 18.58 -0.08 7.23
CA HIS A 56 18.23 -0.58 8.56
C HIS A 56 16.80 -1.16 8.65
N VAL A 57 15.98 -1.01 7.60
CA VAL A 57 14.62 -1.55 7.58
C VAL A 57 14.68 -3.07 7.48
N GLU A 58 14.08 -3.74 8.46
CA GLU A 58 13.98 -5.20 8.43
C GLU A 58 13.01 -5.62 7.32
N VAL A 59 13.49 -6.43 6.37
CA VAL A 59 12.67 -7.01 5.31
C VAL A 59 12.53 -8.50 5.56
N ALA A 60 11.34 -8.95 5.93
CA ALA A 60 11.03 -10.35 6.12
C ALA A 60 10.41 -10.96 4.84
N VAL A 61 10.70 -12.23 4.63
CA VAL A 61 10.17 -13.03 3.52
C VAL A 61 9.65 -14.35 4.11
N PRO A 62 8.45 -14.80 3.77
CA PRO A 62 7.94 -16.08 4.25
C PRO A 62 8.75 -17.26 3.70
N THR A 63 8.83 -18.30 4.48
CA THR A 63 9.48 -19.57 4.13
C THR A 63 8.54 -20.73 4.43
N SER A 64 8.92 -21.96 4.05
CA SER A 64 8.17 -23.15 4.41
C SER A 64 7.99 -23.31 5.93
N GLU A 65 8.95 -22.82 6.72
CA GLU A 65 8.97 -22.92 8.19
C GLU A 65 8.33 -21.71 8.88
N ARG A 66 8.41 -20.51 8.26
CA ARG A 66 7.92 -19.23 8.82
C ARG A 66 6.79 -18.67 7.98
N ARG A 67 5.56 -18.93 8.41
CA ARG A 67 4.33 -18.49 7.75
C ARG A 67 4.09 -16.98 7.92
N VAL A 68 3.36 -16.37 6.98
CA VAL A 68 2.99 -14.95 7.00
C VAL A 68 2.41 -14.51 8.34
N SER A 69 1.50 -15.28 8.94
CA SER A 69 0.88 -14.92 10.22
C SER A 69 1.87 -14.84 11.39
N ALA A 70 2.87 -15.72 11.43
CA ALA A 70 3.91 -15.70 12.46
C ALA A 70 4.85 -14.51 12.27
N LEU A 71 5.27 -14.25 11.02
CA LEU A 71 6.12 -13.12 10.68
C LEU A 71 5.46 -11.78 11.01
N VAL A 72 4.22 -11.58 10.58
CA VAL A 72 3.49 -10.33 10.86
C VAL A 72 3.39 -10.07 12.36
N ARG A 73 3.03 -11.08 13.17
CA ARG A 73 2.94 -10.93 14.63
C ARG A 73 4.30 -10.62 15.25
N GLU A 74 5.34 -11.32 14.85
CA GLU A 74 6.71 -11.10 15.35
C GLU A 74 7.17 -9.67 15.02
N LEU A 75 7.05 -9.22 13.77
CA LEU A 75 7.43 -7.88 13.35
C LEU A 75 6.63 -6.80 14.10
N ALA A 76 5.34 -7.04 14.31
CA ALA A 76 4.45 -6.13 15.03
C ALA A 76 4.80 -5.96 16.51
N THR A 77 5.56 -6.87 17.12
CA THR A 77 6.05 -6.70 18.51
C THR A 77 7.30 -5.84 18.60
N ARG A 78 8.03 -5.66 17.50
CA ARG A 78 9.34 -5.00 17.47
C ARG A 78 9.34 -3.66 16.74
N HIS A 79 8.32 -3.40 15.93
CA HIS A 79 8.24 -2.21 15.09
C HIS A 79 6.92 -1.46 15.27
N ASP A 80 6.97 -0.13 15.08
CA ASP A 80 5.78 0.72 15.14
C ASP A 80 4.84 0.48 13.96
N ASN A 81 5.39 0.08 12.81
CA ASN A 81 4.62 -0.20 11.61
C ASN A 81 5.18 -1.42 10.86
N VAL A 82 4.28 -2.19 10.25
CA VAL A 82 4.60 -3.27 9.31
C VAL A 82 3.95 -2.96 7.98
N VAL A 83 4.74 -2.88 6.92
CA VAL A 83 4.24 -2.67 5.55
C VAL A 83 4.34 -3.98 4.78
N ILE A 84 3.22 -4.44 4.20
CA ILE A 84 3.14 -5.70 3.47
C ILE A 84 2.94 -5.42 1.98
N ASP A 85 3.85 -5.88 1.15
CA ASP A 85 3.72 -5.89 -0.31
C ASP A 85 3.30 -7.28 -0.80
N LEU A 86 2.09 -7.38 -1.32
CA LEU A 86 1.55 -8.63 -1.83
C LEU A 86 1.92 -8.83 -3.30
N MET A 87 2.25 -10.07 -3.67
CA MET A 87 2.32 -10.40 -5.08
C MET A 87 0.94 -10.27 -5.77
N GLY A 88 0.95 -10.14 -7.10
CA GLY A 88 -0.28 -10.01 -7.90
C GLY A 88 -1.00 -11.34 -8.11
N ALA A 89 -1.37 -12.05 -7.04
CA ALA A 89 -2.13 -13.29 -7.09
C ALA A 89 -2.99 -13.47 -5.84
N ALA A 90 -4.12 -14.14 -6.00
CA ALA A 90 -4.95 -14.57 -4.88
C ALA A 90 -4.37 -15.88 -4.30
N THR A 91 -3.70 -15.78 -3.16
CA THR A 91 -3.11 -16.92 -2.45
C THR A 91 -3.62 -16.99 -1.03
N ASN A 92 -3.37 -18.11 -0.33
CA ASN A 92 -3.65 -18.21 1.11
C ASN A 92 -2.91 -17.13 1.90
N ASP A 93 -1.66 -16.82 1.54
CA ASP A 93 -0.87 -15.77 2.18
C ASP A 93 -1.48 -14.38 1.98
N THR A 94 -2.08 -14.13 0.81
CA THR A 94 -2.86 -12.91 0.55
C THR A 94 -4.03 -12.78 1.54
N GLN A 95 -4.82 -13.83 1.74
CA GLN A 95 -5.96 -13.80 2.66
C GLN A 95 -5.51 -13.58 4.12
N VAL A 96 -4.44 -14.25 4.53
CA VAL A 96 -3.86 -14.08 5.87
C VAL A 96 -3.35 -12.64 6.07
N ALA A 97 -2.66 -12.06 5.09
CA ALA A 97 -2.15 -10.70 5.16
C ALA A 97 -3.28 -9.67 5.22
N LEU A 98 -4.36 -9.87 4.44
CA LEU A 98 -5.55 -9.02 4.49
C LEU A 98 -6.23 -9.09 5.86
N ALA A 99 -6.40 -10.30 6.43
CA ALA A 99 -7.06 -10.50 7.73
C ALA A 99 -6.27 -9.91 8.91
N LEU A 100 -4.97 -9.75 8.79
CA LEU A 100 -4.10 -9.17 9.83
C LEU A 100 -3.90 -7.66 9.68
N ALA A 101 -4.28 -7.06 8.54
CA ALA A 101 -4.09 -5.66 8.26
C ALA A 101 -4.93 -4.75 9.18
N ASP A 102 -4.40 -3.56 9.47
CA ASP A 102 -5.16 -2.43 10.02
C ASP A 102 -5.62 -1.51 8.90
N LEU A 103 -4.87 -1.48 7.78
CA LEU A 103 -5.21 -0.76 6.57
C LEU A 103 -4.90 -1.61 5.33
N VAL A 104 -5.86 -1.74 4.44
CA VAL A 104 -5.67 -2.31 3.10
C VAL A 104 -5.79 -1.21 2.06
N ILE A 105 -4.75 -1.01 1.28
CA ILE A 105 -4.75 -0.12 0.12
C ILE A 105 -4.78 -0.95 -1.17
N VAL A 106 -5.72 -0.61 -2.05
CA VAL A 106 -5.89 -1.25 -3.36
C VAL A 106 -5.44 -0.28 -4.45
N PRO A 107 -4.18 -0.35 -4.93
CA PRO A 107 -3.73 0.46 -6.05
C PRO A 107 -4.42 0.01 -7.33
N SER A 108 -5.00 0.94 -8.08
CA SER A 108 -5.72 0.67 -9.33
C SER A 108 -5.32 1.65 -10.42
N GLN A 109 -4.85 1.14 -11.55
CA GLN A 109 -4.60 1.96 -12.72
C GLN A 109 -5.89 2.26 -13.50
N MET A 110 -5.79 3.14 -14.50
CA MET A 110 -6.94 3.61 -15.27
C MET A 110 -7.31 2.67 -16.43
N SER A 111 -7.49 1.38 -16.17
CA SER A 111 -7.96 0.42 -17.17
C SER A 111 -9.15 -0.39 -16.67
N GLY A 112 -9.96 -0.91 -17.60
CA GLY A 112 -11.09 -1.79 -17.25
C GLY A 112 -10.64 -3.07 -16.53
N THR A 113 -9.48 -3.60 -16.88
CA THR A 113 -8.90 -4.77 -16.20
C THR A 113 -8.48 -4.44 -14.77
N ASP A 114 -7.85 -3.27 -14.54
CA ASP A 114 -7.48 -2.81 -13.19
C ASP A 114 -8.72 -2.60 -12.33
N LEU A 115 -9.78 -2.00 -12.89
CA LEU A 115 -11.06 -1.85 -12.20
C LEU A 115 -11.62 -3.20 -11.76
N LYS A 116 -11.71 -4.17 -12.69
CA LYS A 116 -12.23 -5.51 -12.37
C LYS A 116 -11.44 -6.17 -11.25
N CYS A 117 -10.12 -6.19 -11.37
CA CYS A 117 -9.23 -6.77 -10.36
C CYS A 117 -9.28 -5.99 -9.03
N GLY A 118 -9.39 -4.66 -9.08
CA GLY A 118 -9.51 -3.82 -7.88
C GLY A 118 -10.82 -4.04 -7.13
N VAL A 119 -11.94 -4.19 -7.83
CA VAL A 119 -13.23 -4.55 -7.22
C VAL A 119 -13.17 -5.94 -6.58
N GLU A 120 -12.51 -6.89 -7.23
CA GLU A 120 -12.30 -8.21 -6.66
C GLU A 120 -11.47 -8.16 -5.38
N THR A 121 -10.34 -7.46 -5.41
CA THR A 121 -9.48 -7.28 -4.22
C THR A 121 -10.22 -6.54 -3.09
N TRP A 122 -11.06 -5.55 -3.44
CA TRP A 122 -11.88 -4.84 -2.47
C TRP A 122 -12.85 -5.79 -1.75
N ARG A 123 -13.50 -6.70 -2.47
CA ARG A 123 -14.38 -7.73 -1.90
C ARG A 123 -13.62 -8.69 -1.00
N GLN A 124 -12.45 -9.16 -1.43
CA GLN A 124 -11.58 -10.01 -0.62
C GLN A 124 -11.18 -9.33 0.70
N ALA A 125 -10.91 -8.02 0.68
CA ALA A 125 -10.59 -7.27 1.89
C ALA A 125 -11.82 -7.09 2.83
N ILE A 126 -13.04 -7.05 2.28
CA ILE A 126 -14.27 -7.08 3.10
C ILE A 126 -14.41 -8.44 3.75
N GLU A 127 -14.34 -9.51 2.97
CA GLU A 127 -14.45 -10.88 3.45
C GLU A 127 -13.39 -11.21 4.52
N ALA A 128 -12.16 -10.77 4.33
CA ALA A 128 -11.09 -10.94 5.32
C ALA A 128 -11.40 -10.23 6.66
N ALA A 129 -12.02 -9.05 6.61
CA ALA A 129 -12.46 -8.32 7.80
C ALA A 129 -13.57 -9.06 8.52
N GLU A 130 -14.56 -9.60 7.79
CA GLU A 130 -15.66 -10.40 8.33
C GLU A 130 -15.15 -11.69 8.99
N ILE A 131 -14.32 -12.46 8.28
CA ILE A 131 -13.75 -13.72 8.80
C ILE A 131 -12.89 -13.50 10.04
N SER A 132 -12.09 -12.44 10.05
CA SER A 132 -11.23 -12.11 11.21
C SER A 132 -11.96 -11.42 12.36
N ASN A 133 -13.22 -11.04 12.17
CA ASN A 133 -14.02 -10.21 13.10
C ASN A 133 -13.27 -8.93 13.52
N ARG A 134 -12.62 -8.26 12.54
CA ARG A 134 -11.85 -7.05 12.77
C ARG A 134 -12.37 -5.88 11.93
N THR A 135 -12.27 -4.68 12.49
CA THR A 135 -12.44 -3.46 11.71
C THR A 135 -11.13 -3.19 10.96
N ILE A 136 -11.15 -3.36 9.63
CA ILE A 136 -10.00 -3.10 8.76
C ILE A 136 -10.31 -1.86 7.92
N ALA A 137 -9.51 -0.80 8.07
CA ALA A 137 -9.60 0.37 7.21
C ALA A 137 -9.22 -0.01 5.76
N ARG A 138 -9.94 0.54 4.77
CA ARG A 138 -9.72 0.19 3.36
C ARG A 138 -9.81 1.42 2.48
N GLY A 139 -8.92 1.49 1.47
CA GLY A 139 -8.94 2.56 0.49
C GLY A 139 -8.48 2.09 -0.89
N VAL A 140 -9.10 2.62 -1.95
CA VAL A 140 -8.63 2.47 -3.32
C VAL A 140 -7.75 3.66 -3.67
N LEU A 141 -6.52 3.39 -4.09
CA LEU A 141 -5.56 4.39 -4.56
C LEU A 141 -5.50 4.36 -6.08
N LEU A 142 -6.06 5.36 -6.75
CA LEU A 142 -5.87 5.48 -8.20
C LEU A 142 -4.42 5.80 -8.50
N ALA A 143 -3.77 4.94 -9.28
CA ALA A 143 -2.35 5.01 -9.61
C ALA A 143 -2.14 5.29 -11.10
N ARG A 144 -0.97 5.87 -11.43
CA ARG A 144 -0.59 6.26 -12.79
C ARG A 144 -1.63 7.18 -13.44
N THR A 145 -2.18 8.08 -12.65
CA THR A 145 -3.08 9.11 -13.13
C THR A 145 -2.28 10.21 -13.84
N SER A 146 -2.94 10.94 -14.76
CA SER A 146 -2.32 12.10 -15.38
C SER A 146 -1.91 13.13 -14.32
N ALA A 147 -0.67 13.60 -14.41
CA ALA A 147 -0.16 14.63 -13.49
C ALA A 147 -0.69 16.04 -13.79
N GLY A 148 -1.54 16.22 -14.82
CA GLY A 148 -2.12 17.50 -15.19
C GLY A 148 -3.27 17.95 -14.30
N ALA A 149 -3.59 19.24 -14.36
CA ALA A 149 -4.68 19.85 -13.58
C ALA A 149 -6.09 19.34 -13.96
N VAL A 150 -6.25 18.81 -15.18
CA VAL A 150 -7.52 18.28 -15.67
C VAL A 150 -7.58 16.78 -15.41
N ARG A 151 -8.55 16.37 -14.58
CA ARG A 151 -8.81 14.94 -14.37
C ARG A 151 -9.39 14.31 -15.63
N PRO A 152 -8.78 13.23 -16.15
CA PRO A 152 -9.33 12.53 -17.31
C PRO A 152 -10.75 12.00 -17.03
N ARG A 153 -11.60 11.95 -18.07
CA ARG A 153 -12.95 11.35 -17.95
C ARG A 153 -12.92 9.92 -17.41
N VAL A 154 -11.87 9.16 -17.72
CA VAL A 154 -11.69 7.80 -17.22
C VAL A 154 -11.50 7.76 -15.69
N GLU A 155 -10.83 8.74 -15.11
CA GLU A 155 -10.69 8.82 -13.65
C GLU A 155 -12.04 9.00 -12.95
N ALA A 156 -12.86 9.94 -13.45
CA ALA A 156 -14.21 10.16 -12.93
C ALA A 156 -15.08 8.91 -13.05
N PHE A 157 -14.99 8.22 -14.18
CA PHE A 157 -15.70 6.95 -14.40
C PHE A 157 -15.25 5.88 -13.39
N LEU A 158 -13.95 5.68 -13.17
CA LEU A 158 -13.44 4.70 -12.21
C LEU A 158 -13.88 5.01 -10.79
N ARG A 159 -13.80 6.28 -10.36
CA ARG A 159 -14.28 6.72 -9.04
C ARG A 159 -15.75 6.36 -8.84
N GLU A 160 -16.59 6.59 -9.84
CA GLU A 160 -18.00 6.24 -9.79
C GLU A 160 -18.21 4.72 -9.73
N GLN A 161 -17.46 3.92 -10.49
CA GLN A 161 -17.58 2.46 -10.43
C GLN A 161 -17.18 1.90 -9.06
N TYR A 162 -16.10 2.38 -8.44
CA TYR A 162 -15.71 1.98 -7.10
C TYR A 162 -16.74 2.42 -6.06
N LYS A 163 -17.30 3.62 -6.17
CA LYS A 163 -18.38 4.10 -5.31
C LYS A 163 -19.61 3.19 -5.34
N ARG A 164 -20.00 2.67 -6.53
CA ARG A 164 -21.12 1.74 -6.68
C ARG A 164 -20.97 0.44 -5.91
N VAL A 165 -19.75 0.01 -5.65
CA VAL A 165 -19.47 -1.18 -4.83
C VAL A 165 -19.13 -0.82 -3.37
N GLY A 166 -19.42 0.41 -2.95
CA GLY A 166 -19.17 0.90 -1.59
C GLY A 166 -17.69 1.11 -1.27
N ALA A 167 -16.81 1.20 -2.29
CA ALA A 167 -15.41 1.38 -2.06
C ALA A 167 -15.06 2.86 -1.80
N HIS A 168 -14.27 3.10 -0.76
CA HIS A 168 -13.68 4.40 -0.50
C HIS A 168 -12.49 4.62 -1.45
N VAL A 169 -12.58 5.62 -2.30
CA VAL A 169 -11.47 6.01 -3.20
C VAL A 169 -10.78 7.23 -2.63
N LEU A 170 -9.47 7.16 -2.42
CA LEU A 170 -8.69 8.30 -1.94
C LEU A 170 -8.90 9.50 -2.88
N THR A 171 -9.01 10.69 -2.29
CA THR A 171 -9.18 11.95 -3.04
C THR A 171 -7.96 12.24 -3.88
N THR A 172 -6.78 12.05 -3.29
CA THR A 172 -5.49 12.20 -3.97
C THR A 172 -5.15 10.93 -4.73
N ALA A 173 -4.93 11.07 -6.02
CA ALA A 173 -4.43 9.97 -6.85
C ALA A 173 -2.89 9.96 -6.87
N PHE A 174 -2.31 8.79 -7.02
CA PHE A 174 -0.86 8.62 -7.18
C PHE A 174 -0.48 8.87 -8.64
N GLY A 175 -0.01 10.09 -8.92
CA GLY A 175 0.23 10.55 -10.27
C GLY A 175 1.35 9.80 -11.00
N ASP A 176 1.20 9.59 -12.32
CA ASP A 176 2.29 9.05 -13.15
C ASP A 176 3.37 10.12 -13.35
N ARG A 177 4.53 9.91 -12.75
CA ARG A 177 5.67 10.82 -12.81
C ARG A 177 6.94 10.04 -13.14
N ALA A 178 7.83 10.65 -13.90
CA ALA A 178 9.14 10.08 -14.23
C ALA A 178 9.91 9.68 -12.98
N ALA A 179 9.84 10.49 -11.93
CA ALA A 179 10.51 10.24 -10.65
C ALA A 179 10.21 8.86 -10.03
N TRP A 180 8.99 8.33 -10.19
CA TRP A 180 8.66 6.99 -9.68
C TRP A 180 9.27 5.86 -10.52
N LYS A 181 9.48 6.10 -11.80
CA LYS A 181 10.18 5.16 -12.70
C LYS A 181 11.68 5.20 -12.43
N GLU A 182 12.22 6.40 -12.28
CA GLU A 182 13.65 6.63 -11.99
C GLU A 182 14.03 6.11 -10.61
N MET A 183 13.17 6.20 -9.62
CA MET A 183 13.39 5.72 -8.25
C MET A 183 13.97 4.30 -8.22
N THR A 184 13.46 3.40 -9.07
CA THR A 184 13.91 2.00 -9.11
C THR A 184 15.33 1.82 -9.68
N TYR A 185 15.83 2.78 -10.48
CA TYR A 185 17.17 2.77 -11.02
C TYR A 185 18.16 3.57 -10.19
N SER A 186 17.76 4.77 -9.77
CA SER A 186 18.63 5.73 -9.08
C SER A 186 18.72 5.51 -7.58
N ALA A 187 17.80 4.72 -7.00
CA ALA A 187 17.59 4.63 -5.55
C ALA A 187 17.25 6.01 -4.91
N HIS A 188 16.82 6.97 -5.73
CA HIS A 188 16.43 8.31 -5.28
C HIS A 188 14.92 8.37 -5.04
N ILE A 189 14.53 8.43 -3.76
CA ILE A 189 13.12 8.51 -3.36
C ILE A 189 12.74 9.98 -3.22
N PRO A 190 11.79 10.51 -4.02
CA PRO A 190 11.50 11.94 -4.04
C PRO A 190 11.24 12.56 -2.67
N HIS A 191 10.41 11.96 -1.85
CA HIS A 191 10.04 12.52 -0.54
C HIS A 191 11.08 12.33 0.57
N LEU A 192 12.13 11.53 0.35
CA LEU A 192 13.33 11.52 1.20
C LEU A 192 14.33 12.59 0.78
N HIS A 193 14.58 12.70 -0.52
CA HIS A 193 15.72 13.44 -1.05
C HIS A 193 15.35 14.82 -1.63
N ASP A 194 14.09 15.02 -2.04
CA ASP A 194 13.56 16.29 -2.57
C ASP A 194 12.08 16.45 -2.19
N ARG A 195 11.82 16.78 -0.93
CA ARG A 195 10.46 16.95 -0.39
C ARG A 195 9.66 18.06 -1.06
N GLU A 196 10.31 19.02 -1.71
CA GLU A 196 9.66 20.11 -2.43
C GLU A 196 9.19 19.73 -3.83
N SER A 197 9.67 18.64 -4.37
CA SER A 197 9.25 18.15 -5.68
C SER A 197 7.75 17.87 -5.73
N ASN A 198 7.17 18.02 -6.93
CA ASN A 198 5.77 17.67 -7.15
C ASN A 198 5.45 16.19 -6.91
N ALA A 199 6.45 15.30 -7.07
CA ALA A 199 6.30 13.89 -6.78
C ALA A 199 6.20 13.66 -5.27
N ALA A 200 7.11 14.26 -4.50
CA ALA A 200 7.09 14.19 -3.05
C ALA A 200 5.78 14.73 -2.45
N LYS A 201 5.39 15.95 -2.83
CA LYS A 201 4.14 16.59 -2.36
C LYS A 201 2.91 15.72 -2.67
N ASN A 202 2.84 15.13 -3.86
CA ASN A 202 1.75 14.24 -4.22
C ASN A 202 1.70 12.99 -3.33
N PHE A 203 2.85 12.33 -3.11
CA PHE A 203 2.87 11.13 -2.27
C PHE A 203 2.58 11.44 -0.80
N ILE A 204 3.11 12.54 -0.27
CA ILE A 204 2.82 12.97 1.11
C ILE A 204 1.31 13.15 1.32
N LEU A 205 0.58 13.75 0.38
CA LEU A 205 -0.87 13.86 0.46
C LEU A 205 -1.57 12.50 0.43
N VAL A 206 -1.14 11.58 -0.43
CA VAL A 206 -1.63 10.19 -0.45
C VAL A 206 -1.40 9.52 0.90
N PHE A 207 -0.19 9.66 1.45
CA PHE A 207 0.18 9.08 2.74
C PHE A 207 -0.69 9.63 3.88
N GLU A 208 -0.94 10.94 3.94
CA GLU A 208 -1.81 11.54 4.95
C GLU A 208 -3.24 11.02 4.88
N GLU A 209 -3.80 10.85 3.67
CA GLU A 209 -5.13 10.26 3.50
C GLU A 209 -5.15 8.79 3.99
N MET A 210 -4.10 8.01 3.69
CA MET A 210 -3.97 6.63 4.18
C MET A 210 -3.94 6.59 5.71
N MET A 211 -3.14 7.44 6.35
CA MET A 211 -3.06 7.50 7.81
C MET A 211 -4.37 7.99 8.44
N ALA A 212 -5.11 8.87 7.78
CA ALA A 212 -6.43 9.30 8.24
C ALA A 212 -7.44 8.16 8.26
N LEU A 213 -7.39 7.23 7.30
CA LEU A 213 -8.26 6.02 7.29
C LEU A 213 -8.00 5.14 8.51
N ILE A 214 -6.74 4.94 8.91
CA ILE A 214 -6.40 4.16 10.12
C ILE A 214 -7.01 4.84 11.35
N ARG A 215 -6.81 6.16 11.49
CA ARG A 215 -7.32 6.92 12.65
C ARG A 215 -8.85 6.86 12.76
N SER A 216 -9.55 6.99 11.63
CA SER A 216 -11.03 6.92 11.61
C SER A 216 -11.55 5.51 11.90
N GLY A 217 -10.91 4.47 11.37
CA GLY A 217 -11.24 3.08 11.64
C GLY A 217 -11.04 2.71 13.11
N SER A 218 -9.94 3.16 13.71
CA SER A 218 -9.65 2.95 15.14
C SER A 218 -10.67 3.67 16.05
N ALA A 219 -11.09 4.88 15.68
CA ALA A 219 -12.11 5.63 16.45
C ALA A 219 -13.48 4.93 16.40
N ALA A 220 -13.88 4.41 15.23
CA ALA A 220 -15.13 3.66 15.09
C ALA A 220 -15.12 2.36 15.88
N ALA A 221 -13.99 1.64 15.91
CA ALA A 221 -13.84 0.40 16.67
C ALA A 221 -13.84 0.63 18.20
N ALA A 222 -13.37 1.78 18.67
CA ALA A 222 -13.37 2.13 20.10
C ALA A 222 -14.74 2.59 20.61
N ALA A 223 -15.66 2.97 19.72
CA ALA A 223 -17.00 3.45 20.02
C ALA A 223 -18.07 2.35 19.95
N ALA A 224 -17.75 1.15 19.48
CA ALA A 224 -18.63 -0.01 19.34
C ALA A 224 -18.42 -1.00 20.48
#